data_93c96e82976237d310eb213bf2eaf733
#
_entry.id   93c96e82976237d310eb213bf2eaf733
#
_cell.length_a   1.000
_cell.length_b   1.000
_cell.length_c   1.000
_cell.angle_alpha   90.00
_cell.angle_beta   90.00
_cell.angle_gamma   90.00
#
_symmetry.space_group_name_H-M   'P 1'
#
loop_
_entity.id
_entity.type
_entity.pdbx_description
1 polymer ?
#
loop_
_entity_poly.entity_id
_entity_poly.type
_entity_poly.pdbx_seq_one_letter_code
_entity_poly.pdbx_strand_id
1 'polypeptide(L)'
;IVKIGYALILANTLSFSSVAAIRPISIEQCEKMKMQEVITDKNPVPCDRLRKVSFPFINFAGSEDKGQIVVLDAVAERTQIIFDTLFKQKFPINKALLMEIYDGDDNASMNDNNTSAFNGRPITGGSDWSLHAYGVAIDINPLQNPYISFDDPAHATILPPKAASLSINRLNYRPKKDFRVGMAEQAIDIFAEN
;
A
#
# COMPACT_ATOMS: atom_id res chain seq x y z
N ILE A 1 57.24 -29.40 7.14
CA ILE A 1 56.58 -28.13 7.44
C ILE A 1 55.58 -27.92 6.33
N VAL A 2 54.27 -28.14 6.60
CA VAL A 2 53.16 -27.97 5.65
C VAL A 2 52.59 -26.56 5.85
N LYS A 3 52.64 -25.71 4.82
CA LYS A 3 51.97 -24.40 4.82
C LYS A 3 50.54 -24.57 4.31
N ILE A 4 49.59 -24.36 5.18
CA ILE A 4 48.16 -24.30 4.83
C ILE A 4 47.87 -22.85 4.40
N GLY A 5 47.61 -22.65 3.11
CA GLY A 5 47.19 -21.39 2.56
C GLY A 5 45.68 -21.23 2.76
N TYR A 6 45.24 -20.21 3.50
CA TYR A 6 43.82 -19.81 3.59
C TYR A 6 43.47 -19.00 2.35
N ALA A 7 42.59 -19.54 1.51
CA ALA A 7 41.97 -18.78 0.43
C ALA A 7 40.80 -17.94 1.02
N LEU A 8 40.96 -16.63 0.98
CA LEU A 8 39.91 -15.69 1.36
C LEU A 8 38.85 -15.64 0.23
N ILE A 9 37.73 -16.29 0.42
CA ILE A 9 36.60 -16.16 -0.50
C ILE A 9 35.89 -14.84 -0.17
N LEU A 10 36.14 -13.80 -0.98
CA LEU A 10 35.39 -12.57 -0.98
C LEU A 10 33.98 -12.88 -1.56
N ALA A 11 33.00 -13.03 -0.69
CA ALA A 11 31.62 -13.07 -1.09
C ALA A 11 31.18 -11.65 -1.57
N ASN A 12 31.15 -11.48 -2.88
CA ASN A 12 30.57 -10.26 -3.49
C ASN A 12 29.05 -10.30 -3.29
N THR A 13 28.55 -9.68 -2.24
CA THR A 13 27.12 -9.43 -2.07
C THR A 13 26.72 -8.35 -3.06
N LEU A 14 26.17 -8.74 -4.20
CA LEU A 14 25.45 -7.84 -5.10
C LEU A 14 24.20 -7.34 -4.34
N SER A 15 24.32 -6.19 -3.72
CA SER A 15 23.16 -5.44 -3.25
C SER A 15 22.35 -5.01 -4.47
N PHE A 16 21.30 -5.75 -4.81
CA PHE A 16 20.29 -5.28 -5.75
C PHE A 16 19.51 -4.18 -5.04
N SER A 17 19.96 -2.93 -5.20
CA SER A 17 19.11 -1.76 -4.91
C SER A 17 17.83 -1.93 -5.69
N SER A 18 16.71 -2.06 -5.02
CA SER A 18 15.39 -2.08 -5.67
C SER A 18 15.15 -0.69 -6.21
N VAL A 19 15.30 -0.53 -7.51
CA VAL A 19 15.06 0.74 -8.17
C VAL A 19 13.55 1.00 -8.11
N ALA A 20 13.18 2.07 -7.42
CA ALA A 20 11.85 2.66 -7.53
C ALA A 20 11.51 2.88 -9.01
N ALA A 21 10.34 2.48 -9.45
CA ALA A 21 9.98 2.54 -10.88
C ALA A 21 8.48 2.76 -11.09
N ILE A 22 8.18 3.70 -11.99
CA ILE A 22 6.83 3.93 -12.53
C ILE A 22 6.79 3.26 -13.91
N ARG A 23 5.79 2.41 -14.15
CA ARG A 23 5.60 1.73 -15.43
C ARG A 23 4.13 1.76 -15.86
N PRO A 24 3.84 1.90 -17.15
CA PRO A 24 2.49 1.67 -17.68
C PRO A 24 2.02 0.26 -17.32
N ILE A 25 0.70 0.10 -17.21
CA ILE A 25 0.07 -1.23 -17.12
C ILE A 25 0.23 -1.90 -18.48
N SER A 26 0.80 -3.11 -18.51
CA SER A 26 0.90 -3.90 -19.75
C SER A 26 -0.48 -4.44 -20.15
N ILE A 27 -0.62 -4.80 -21.44
CA ILE A 27 -1.85 -5.45 -21.93
C ILE A 27 -2.16 -6.70 -21.12
N GLU A 28 -1.16 -7.54 -20.88
CA GLU A 28 -1.29 -8.76 -20.09
C GLU A 28 -1.78 -8.47 -18.65
N GLN A 29 -1.21 -7.45 -18.00
CA GLN A 29 -1.64 -7.05 -16.65
C GLN A 29 -3.07 -6.50 -16.67
N CYS A 30 -3.44 -5.70 -17.67
CA CYS A 30 -4.80 -5.19 -17.82
C CYS A 30 -5.82 -6.33 -17.97
N GLU A 31 -5.54 -7.31 -18.82
CA GLU A 31 -6.41 -8.49 -18.99
C GLU A 31 -6.51 -9.31 -17.69
N LYS A 32 -5.41 -9.45 -16.95
CA LYS A 32 -5.43 -10.08 -15.63
C LYS A 32 -6.31 -9.32 -14.64
N MET A 33 -6.17 -7.98 -14.59
CA MET A 33 -7.03 -7.13 -13.74
C MET A 33 -8.51 -7.27 -14.10
N LYS A 34 -8.85 -7.41 -15.40
CA LYS A 34 -10.22 -7.64 -15.87
C LYS A 34 -10.73 -9.01 -15.45
N MET A 35 -9.94 -10.06 -15.63
CA MET A 35 -10.32 -11.43 -15.23
C MET A 35 -10.57 -11.56 -13.73
N GLN A 36 -9.90 -10.76 -12.92
CA GLN A 36 -9.99 -10.76 -11.46
C GLN A 36 -10.88 -9.63 -10.92
N GLU A 37 -11.68 -9.02 -11.79
CA GLU A 37 -12.63 -7.96 -11.44
C GLU A 37 -12.03 -6.75 -10.71
N VAL A 38 -10.69 -6.60 -10.75
CA VAL A 38 -10.01 -5.39 -10.25
C VAL A 38 -10.35 -4.17 -11.08
N ILE A 39 -10.62 -4.37 -12.38
CA ILE A 39 -11.11 -3.35 -13.31
C ILE A 39 -12.15 -3.95 -14.26
N THR A 40 -13.12 -3.15 -14.66
CA THR A 40 -14.13 -3.50 -15.65
C THR A 40 -14.23 -2.41 -16.72
N ASP A 41 -14.90 -2.68 -17.83
CA ASP A 41 -15.13 -1.68 -18.88
C ASP A 41 -16.06 -0.52 -18.44
N LYS A 42 -16.67 -0.63 -17.27
CA LYS A 42 -17.51 0.42 -16.66
C LYS A 42 -16.74 1.36 -15.76
N ASN A 43 -15.49 1.03 -15.42
CA ASN A 43 -14.69 1.86 -14.52
C ASN A 43 -14.40 3.25 -15.13
N PRO A 44 -14.31 4.29 -14.29
CA PRO A 44 -14.10 5.66 -14.76
C PRO A 44 -12.73 5.89 -15.38
N VAL A 45 -11.76 5.02 -15.08
CA VAL A 45 -10.37 5.13 -15.56
C VAL A 45 -9.98 3.83 -16.27
N PRO A 46 -9.62 3.89 -17.57
CA PRO A 46 -9.13 2.73 -18.31
C PRO A 46 -7.66 2.40 -17.98
N CYS A 47 -7.22 1.19 -18.33
CA CYS A 47 -5.88 0.68 -18.02
C CYS A 47 -4.72 1.55 -18.54
N ASP A 48 -4.86 2.17 -19.70
CA ASP A 48 -3.82 3.02 -20.32
C ASP A 48 -3.52 4.29 -19.51
N ARG A 49 -4.46 4.72 -18.66
CA ARG A 49 -4.32 5.82 -17.72
C ARG A 49 -3.75 5.37 -16.35
N LEU A 50 -3.50 4.09 -16.16
CA LEU A 50 -2.97 3.55 -14.90
C LEU A 50 -1.45 3.33 -14.98
N ARG A 51 -0.80 3.47 -13.84
CA ARG A 51 0.64 3.22 -13.66
C ARG A 51 0.88 2.30 -12.48
N LYS A 52 1.74 1.32 -12.67
CA LYS A 52 2.29 0.53 -11.58
C LYS A 52 3.49 1.27 -11.01
N VAL A 53 3.42 1.59 -9.73
CA VAL A 53 4.49 2.20 -8.94
C VAL A 53 5.12 1.11 -8.08
N SER A 54 6.42 0.90 -8.24
CA SER A 54 7.21 -0.06 -7.45
C SER A 54 8.16 0.70 -6.53
N PHE A 55 8.27 0.30 -5.28
CA PHE A 55 9.07 0.99 -4.26
C PHE A 55 9.62 0.04 -3.21
N PRO A 56 10.75 0.37 -2.58
CA PRO A 56 11.19 -0.29 -1.36
C PRO A 56 10.38 0.22 -0.17
N PHE A 57 10.20 -0.60 0.85
CA PHE A 57 9.63 -0.18 2.13
C PHE A 57 10.29 -0.94 3.29
N ILE A 58 10.16 -0.41 4.51
CA ILE A 58 10.55 -1.13 5.74
C ILE A 58 9.33 -1.86 6.26
N ASN A 59 9.41 -3.18 6.39
CA ASN A 59 8.32 -3.98 6.92
C ASN A 59 8.23 -3.89 8.46
N PHE A 60 7.19 -4.48 9.05
CA PHE A 60 6.98 -4.44 10.49
C PHE A 60 8.05 -5.18 11.31
N ALA A 61 8.86 -6.03 10.66
CA ALA A 61 10.04 -6.65 11.27
C ALA A 61 11.30 -5.76 11.20
N GLY A 62 11.20 -4.57 10.59
CA GLY A 62 12.33 -3.65 10.41
C GLY A 62 13.25 -3.99 9.24
N SER A 63 12.86 -4.94 8.39
CA SER A 63 13.61 -5.35 7.20
C SER A 63 13.12 -4.62 5.95
N GLU A 64 14.01 -4.44 4.98
CA GLU A 64 13.63 -3.91 3.67
C GLU A 64 12.86 -4.96 2.86
N ASP A 65 11.80 -4.51 2.19
CA ASP A 65 10.95 -5.31 1.32
C ASP A 65 10.55 -4.49 0.09
N LYS A 66 9.83 -5.10 -0.86
CA LYS A 66 9.40 -4.48 -2.12
C LYS A 66 7.89 -4.45 -2.24
N GLY A 67 7.37 -3.26 -2.50
CA GLY A 67 5.95 -3.02 -2.71
C GLY A 67 5.61 -2.58 -4.13
N GLN A 68 4.35 -2.82 -4.49
CA GLN A 68 3.76 -2.36 -5.75
C GLN A 68 2.32 -1.93 -5.51
N ILE A 69 1.95 -0.78 -6.07
CA ILE A 69 0.56 -0.32 -6.15
C ILE A 69 0.26 0.19 -7.55
N VAL A 70 -1.02 0.26 -7.89
CA VAL A 70 -1.48 0.84 -9.15
C VAL A 70 -2.20 2.15 -8.84
N VAL A 71 -1.86 3.21 -9.57
CA VAL A 71 -2.45 4.56 -9.41
C VAL A 71 -2.72 5.21 -10.77
N LEU A 72 -3.48 6.30 -10.79
CA LEU A 72 -3.67 7.14 -11.96
C LEU A 72 -2.32 7.73 -12.42
N ASP A 73 -2.12 7.84 -13.72
CA ASP A 73 -0.90 8.42 -14.32
C ASP A 73 -0.59 9.84 -13.79
N ALA A 74 -1.63 10.66 -13.60
CA ALA A 74 -1.49 12.04 -13.14
C ALA A 74 -0.91 12.18 -11.72
N VAL A 75 -0.99 11.13 -10.87
CA VAL A 75 -0.48 11.15 -9.49
C VAL A 75 0.70 10.21 -9.28
N ALA A 76 1.14 9.48 -10.30
CA ALA A 76 2.15 8.43 -10.17
C ALA A 76 3.51 8.96 -9.66
N GLU A 77 3.97 10.12 -10.16
CA GLU A 77 5.23 10.72 -9.71
C GLU A 77 5.16 11.17 -8.25
N ARG A 78 4.05 11.79 -7.84
CA ARG A 78 3.83 12.18 -6.44
C ARG A 78 3.76 10.95 -5.53
N THR A 79 3.09 9.90 -5.98
CA THR A 79 3.05 8.62 -5.28
C THR A 79 4.45 8.05 -5.06
N GLN A 80 5.31 8.09 -6.09
CA GLN A 80 6.69 7.64 -5.95
C GLN A 80 7.45 8.47 -4.90
N ILE A 81 7.33 9.80 -4.93
CA ILE A 81 7.96 10.69 -3.95
C ILE A 81 7.49 10.37 -2.52
N ILE A 82 6.19 10.14 -2.34
CA ILE A 82 5.62 9.75 -1.05
C ILE A 82 6.29 8.47 -0.52
N PHE A 83 6.30 7.39 -1.32
CA PHE A 83 6.87 6.13 -0.85
C PHE A 83 8.39 6.18 -0.67
N ASP A 84 9.11 6.93 -1.49
CA ASP A 84 10.54 7.17 -1.30
C ASP A 84 10.82 7.93 0.02
N THR A 85 9.94 8.86 0.38
CA THR A 85 10.04 9.62 1.64
C THR A 85 9.71 8.73 2.84
N LEU A 86 8.64 7.93 2.76
CA LEU A 86 8.28 6.95 3.78
C LEU A 86 9.43 5.95 4.02
N PHE A 87 10.07 5.47 2.95
CA PHE A 87 11.22 4.58 3.05
C PHE A 87 12.42 5.24 3.74
N LYS A 88 12.78 6.47 3.33
CA LYS A 88 13.88 7.26 3.95
C LYS A 88 13.63 7.52 5.44
N GLN A 89 12.37 7.78 5.81
CA GLN A 89 11.96 7.98 7.20
C GLN A 89 11.77 6.67 7.97
N LYS A 90 11.96 5.52 7.31
CA LYS A 90 11.76 4.19 7.87
C LYS A 90 10.34 4.00 8.42
N PHE A 91 9.34 4.63 7.78
CA PHE A 91 7.94 4.40 8.12
C PHE A 91 7.58 2.94 7.80
N PRO A 92 7.08 2.17 8.78
CA PRO A 92 6.83 0.76 8.57
C PRO A 92 5.53 0.52 7.80
N ILE A 93 5.63 -0.30 6.75
CA ILE A 93 4.51 -0.81 5.97
C ILE A 93 4.46 -2.32 6.14
N ASN A 94 3.28 -2.88 6.43
CA ASN A 94 3.17 -4.32 6.64
C ASN A 94 3.41 -5.09 5.35
N LYS A 95 2.73 -4.71 4.27
CA LYS A 95 2.91 -5.22 2.90
C LYS A 95 2.30 -4.24 1.89
N ALA A 96 2.68 -4.37 0.63
CA ALA A 96 2.12 -3.60 -0.47
C ALA A 96 2.06 -4.49 -1.73
N LEU A 97 0.96 -5.20 -1.90
CA LEU A 97 0.71 -6.16 -2.98
C LEU A 97 -0.40 -5.63 -3.89
N LEU A 98 -0.34 -6.01 -5.16
CA LEU A 98 -1.35 -5.66 -6.16
C LEU A 98 -2.71 -6.32 -5.82
N MET A 99 -3.80 -5.64 -6.15
CA MET A 99 -5.16 -6.11 -5.86
C MET A 99 -5.53 -7.41 -6.60
N GLU A 100 -4.83 -7.72 -7.70
CA GLU A 100 -4.98 -8.99 -8.41
C GLU A 100 -4.61 -10.23 -7.57
N ILE A 101 -3.87 -10.06 -6.48
CA ILE A 101 -3.54 -11.15 -5.54
C ILE A 101 -4.74 -11.51 -4.66
N TYR A 102 -5.68 -10.58 -4.53
CA TYR A 102 -6.90 -10.72 -3.74
C TYR A 102 -8.15 -10.84 -4.61
N ASP A 103 -8.00 -11.07 -5.93
CA ASP A 103 -9.11 -11.13 -6.90
C ASP A 103 -10.06 -9.92 -6.80
N GLY A 104 -9.49 -8.72 -6.54
CA GLY A 104 -10.26 -7.50 -6.33
C GLY A 104 -11.02 -7.42 -4.99
N ASP A 105 -10.94 -8.44 -4.13
CA ASP A 105 -11.61 -8.44 -2.83
C ASP A 105 -10.92 -7.48 -1.85
N ASP A 106 -11.55 -6.33 -1.66
CA ASP A 106 -11.11 -5.26 -0.77
C ASP A 106 -11.05 -5.72 0.70
N ASN A 107 -12.02 -6.52 1.14
CA ASN A 107 -12.04 -7.02 2.51
C ASN A 107 -10.89 -8.00 2.77
N ALA A 108 -10.58 -8.87 1.82
CA ALA A 108 -9.44 -9.78 1.90
C ALA A 108 -8.13 -8.99 1.99
N SER A 109 -7.94 -7.99 1.12
CA SER A 109 -6.78 -7.11 1.12
C SER A 109 -6.61 -6.36 2.44
N MET A 110 -7.67 -5.70 2.94
CA MET A 110 -7.63 -4.97 4.22
C MET A 110 -7.38 -5.89 5.41
N ASN A 111 -8.02 -7.08 5.45
CA ASN A 111 -7.81 -8.05 6.54
C ASN A 111 -6.40 -8.65 6.55
N ASP A 112 -5.72 -8.66 5.41
CA ASP A 112 -4.32 -9.06 5.27
C ASP A 112 -3.34 -7.90 5.53
N ASN A 113 -3.87 -6.75 5.97
CA ASN A 113 -3.09 -5.53 6.26
C ASN A 113 -2.29 -5.05 5.06
N ASN A 114 -2.86 -5.15 3.86
CA ASN A 114 -2.23 -4.79 2.62
C ASN A 114 -2.40 -3.30 2.32
N THR A 115 -1.30 -2.60 2.11
CA THR A 115 -1.30 -1.24 1.54
C THR A 115 -1.64 -1.35 0.06
N SER A 116 -2.71 -0.67 -0.37
CA SER A 116 -3.27 -0.77 -1.72
C SER A 116 -3.72 0.59 -2.26
N ALA A 117 -3.99 0.68 -3.57
CA ALA A 117 -4.47 1.91 -4.18
C ALA A 117 -5.62 1.64 -5.15
N PHE A 118 -5.35 1.39 -6.45
CA PHE A 118 -6.41 1.17 -7.43
C PHE A 118 -7.20 -0.11 -7.12
N ASN A 119 -8.51 0.05 -7.02
CA ASN A 119 -9.49 -1.04 -7.02
C ASN A 119 -10.81 -0.51 -7.60
N GLY A 120 -11.25 -1.10 -8.71
CA GLY A 120 -12.38 -0.65 -9.52
C GLY A 120 -13.73 -0.98 -8.93
N ARG A 121 -14.00 -0.58 -7.71
CA ARG A 121 -15.23 -0.85 -6.97
C ARG A 121 -16.01 0.42 -6.61
N PRO A 122 -17.31 0.31 -6.37
CA PRO A 122 -18.09 1.41 -5.78
C PRO A 122 -17.66 1.69 -4.33
N ILE A 123 -18.11 2.81 -3.78
CA ILE A 123 -17.96 3.11 -2.35
C ILE A 123 -18.74 2.08 -1.52
N THR A 124 -18.25 1.79 -0.32
CA THR A 124 -18.92 0.87 0.60
C THR A 124 -20.32 1.36 0.93
N GLY A 125 -21.33 0.53 0.67
CA GLY A 125 -22.74 0.85 0.93
C GLY A 125 -23.40 1.82 -0.08
N GLY A 126 -22.71 2.18 -1.19
CA GLY A 126 -23.23 3.07 -2.22
C GLY A 126 -23.06 2.54 -3.63
N SER A 127 -23.54 3.33 -4.62
CA SER A 127 -23.44 3.04 -6.05
C SER A 127 -22.38 3.87 -6.78
N ASP A 128 -21.91 4.94 -6.17
CA ASP A 128 -20.90 5.82 -6.76
C ASP A 128 -19.53 5.18 -6.73
N TRP A 129 -18.67 5.56 -7.67
CA TRP A 129 -17.31 5.06 -7.71
C TRP A 129 -16.47 5.54 -6.53
N SER A 130 -15.75 4.62 -5.88
CA SER A 130 -14.74 4.94 -4.87
C SER A 130 -13.59 5.74 -5.50
N LEU A 131 -12.90 6.56 -4.71
CA LEU A 131 -11.66 7.21 -5.12
C LEU A 131 -10.57 6.19 -5.52
N HIS A 132 -10.63 4.97 -5.00
CA HIS A 132 -9.79 3.86 -5.44
C HIS A 132 -10.05 3.48 -6.90
N ALA A 133 -11.29 3.58 -7.38
CA ALA A 133 -11.63 3.31 -8.78
C ALA A 133 -11.09 4.37 -9.76
N TYR A 134 -10.71 5.54 -9.25
CA TYR A 134 -9.99 6.57 -10.00
C TYR A 134 -8.47 6.46 -9.87
N GLY A 135 -7.97 5.61 -8.99
CA GLY A 135 -6.53 5.46 -8.72
C GLY A 135 -5.91 6.66 -8.00
N VAL A 136 -6.68 7.39 -7.18
CA VAL A 136 -6.25 8.59 -6.46
C VAL A 136 -6.37 8.47 -4.94
N ALA A 137 -6.62 7.28 -4.43
CA ALA A 137 -6.64 6.97 -3.01
C ALA A 137 -5.66 5.84 -2.70
N ILE A 138 -5.07 5.87 -1.52
CA ILE A 138 -4.12 4.88 -1.02
C ILE A 138 -4.51 4.51 0.41
N ASP A 139 -4.74 3.22 0.65
CA ASP A 139 -4.88 2.66 1.99
C ASP A 139 -3.51 2.21 2.49
N ILE A 140 -3.07 2.75 3.62
CA ILE A 140 -1.81 2.34 4.26
C ILE A 140 -2.11 1.59 5.54
N ASN A 141 -1.61 0.35 5.63
CA ASN A 141 -1.74 -0.48 6.82
C ASN A 141 -3.18 -0.47 7.39
N PRO A 142 -4.19 -1.01 6.69
CA PRO A 142 -5.60 -0.85 7.05
C PRO A 142 -5.97 -1.32 8.45
N LEU A 143 -5.24 -2.30 9.01
CA LEU A 143 -5.47 -2.72 10.41
C LEU A 143 -5.05 -1.66 11.42
N GLN A 144 -4.03 -0.83 11.11
CA GLN A 144 -3.59 0.29 11.94
C GLN A 144 -4.34 1.58 11.61
N ASN A 145 -4.89 1.69 10.40
CA ASN A 145 -5.54 2.88 9.88
C ASN A 145 -6.90 2.52 9.26
N PRO A 146 -7.86 2.05 10.07
CA PRO A 146 -9.15 1.61 9.57
C PRO A 146 -9.97 2.77 9.01
N TYR A 147 -10.79 2.47 8.01
CA TYR A 147 -11.88 3.33 7.61
C TYR A 147 -12.98 3.31 8.68
N ILE A 148 -13.47 4.48 9.07
CA ILE A 148 -14.55 4.61 10.02
C ILE A 148 -15.63 5.52 9.42
N SER A 149 -16.87 5.00 9.29
CA SER A 149 -18.06 5.75 8.86
C SER A 149 -19.07 5.82 9.99
N PHE A 150 -19.77 6.94 10.06
CA PHE A 150 -20.84 7.22 11.02
C PHE A 150 -22.15 7.49 10.28
N ASP A 151 -22.49 6.65 9.31
CA ASP A 151 -23.71 6.78 8.51
C ASP A 151 -24.99 6.60 9.35
N ASP A 152 -24.87 5.88 10.46
CA ASP A 152 -25.88 5.79 11.51
C ASP A 152 -25.35 6.53 12.77
N PRO A 153 -26.11 7.52 13.32
CA PRO A 153 -25.69 8.21 14.55
C PRO A 153 -25.43 7.30 15.76
N ALA A 154 -26.00 6.10 15.76
CA ALA A 154 -25.86 5.13 16.87
C ALA A 154 -24.73 4.11 16.63
N HIS A 155 -24.27 3.95 15.40
CA HIS A 155 -23.31 2.90 15.04
C HIS A 155 -22.22 3.41 14.10
N ALA A 156 -20.97 3.02 14.39
CA ALA A 156 -19.85 3.22 13.48
C ALA A 156 -19.59 1.94 12.67
N THR A 157 -19.48 2.08 11.35
CA THR A 157 -18.92 1.03 10.49
C THR A 157 -17.42 1.15 10.49
N ILE A 158 -16.71 0.07 10.83
CA ILE A 158 -15.25 0.02 10.90
C ILE A 158 -14.75 -1.04 9.92
N LEU A 159 -13.87 -0.64 9.00
CA LEU A 159 -13.28 -1.54 8.00
C LEU A 159 -11.73 -1.47 8.05
N PRO A 160 -11.06 -2.63 8.14
CA PRO A 160 -11.65 -3.96 8.36
C PRO A 160 -12.13 -4.13 9.82
N PRO A 161 -13.15 -4.95 10.09
CA PRO A 161 -13.70 -5.12 11.44
C PRO A 161 -12.66 -5.54 12.48
N LYS A 162 -11.63 -6.26 12.09
CA LYS A 162 -10.48 -6.66 12.91
C LYS A 162 -9.77 -5.47 13.56
N ALA A 163 -9.78 -4.31 12.93
CA ALA A 163 -9.13 -3.11 13.43
C ALA A 163 -9.88 -2.44 14.60
N ALA A 164 -11.17 -2.76 14.79
CA ALA A 164 -12.04 -2.10 15.74
C ALA A 164 -11.51 -2.15 17.19
N SER A 165 -10.94 -3.26 17.61
CA SER A 165 -10.43 -3.42 18.98
C SER A 165 -9.05 -2.82 19.21
N LEU A 166 -8.26 -2.62 18.14
CA LEU A 166 -6.83 -2.32 18.24
C LEU A 166 -6.46 -0.89 17.87
N SER A 167 -7.18 -0.28 16.93
CA SER A 167 -6.67 0.88 16.21
C SER A 167 -7.63 2.07 16.11
N ILE A 168 -8.88 1.94 16.57
CA ILE A 168 -9.88 3.03 16.47
C ILE A 168 -9.70 4.14 17.50
N ASN A 169 -9.08 3.84 18.63
CA ASN A 169 -8.90 4.84 19.70
C ASN A 169 -7.64 5.68 19.44
N ARG A 170 -7.83 6.81 18.77
CA ARG A 170 -6.79 7.82 18.51
C ARG A 170 -6.77 8.94 19.56
N LEU A 171 -7.82 9.08 20.38
CA LEU A 171 -7.99 10.18 21.34
C LEU A 171 -6.93 10.18 22.46
N ASN A 172 -6.41 9.01 22.80
CA ASN A 172 -5.36 8.84 23.81
C ASN A 172 -3.96 8.68 23.18
N TYR A 173 -3.81 8.96 21.89
CA TYR A 173 -2.50 8.95 21.25
C TYR A 173 -1.60 9.99 21.91
N ARG A 174 -0.57 9.49 22.60
CA ARG A 174 0.48 10.32 23.20
C ARG A 174 1.77 10.18 22.38
N PRO A 175 2.12 11.18 21.56
CA PRO A 175 3.37 11.17 20.83
C PRO A 175 4.52 10.81 21.79
N LYS A 176 5.38 9.87 21.41
CA LYS A 176 6.51 9.33 22.18
C LYS A 176 6.19 8.27 23.26
N LYS A 177 4.92 8.10 23.71
CA LYS A 177 4.55 7.07 24.68
C LYS A 177 3.74 5.92 24.09
N ASP A 178 2.84 6.23 23.16
CA ASP A 178 1.92 5.26 22.55
C ASP A 178 2.23 5.07 21.06
N PHE A 179 3.52 5.04 20.72
CA PHE A 179 3.96 4.78 19.36
C PHE A 179 3.47 3.41 18.89
N ARG A 180 2.55 3.41 17.95
CA ARG A 180 2.05 2.19 17.32
C ARG A 180 2.62 2.09 15.92
N VAL A 181 3.27 0.98 15.65
CA VAL A 181 3.92 0.70 14.36
C VAL A 181 2.91 0.83 13.23
N GLY A 182 3.25 1.64 12.23
CA GLY A 182 2.48 1.76 11.00
C GLY A 182 1.21 2.63 11.06
N MET A 183 1.02 3.40 12.15
CA MET A 183 -0.08 4.38 12.23
C MET A 183 0.22 5.60 11.37
N ALA A 184 -0.80 6.08 10.64
CA ALA A 184 -0.69 7.11 9.61
C ALA A 184 -0.32 8.51 10.13
N GLU A 185 -0.45 8.78 11.42
CA GLU A 185 -0.12 10.09 12.01
C GLU A 185 1.30 10.56 11.70
N GLN A 186 2.22 9.62 11.45
CA GLN A 186 3.60 9.93 11.08
C GLN A 186 3.78 10.21 9.58
N ALA A 187 2.79 9.85 8.78
CA ALA A 187 2.81 9.99 7.33
C ALA A 187 1.96 11.17 6.83
N ILE A 188 1.12 11.77 7.69
CA ILE A 188 0.17 12.83 7.30
C ILE A 188 0.85 13.96 6.56
N ASP A 189 1.94 14.51 7.12
CA ASP A 189 2.66 15.64 6.51
C ASP A 189 3.25 15.27 5.16
N ILE A 190 3.75 14.03 5.00
CA ILE A 190 4.29 13.53 3.73
C ILE A 190 3.22 13.53 2.64
N PHE A 191 2.00 13.10 2.96
CA PHE A 191 0.88 13.12 2.02
C PHE A 191 0.35 14.53 1.76
N ALA A 192 0.32 15.39 2.76
CA ALA A 192 -0.18 16.76 2.63
C ALA A 192 0.73 17.65 1.75
N GLU A 193 2.03 17.37 1.73
CA GLU A 193 3.02 18.11 0.94
C GLU A 193 3.10 17.67 -0.53
N ASN A 194 2.50 16.53 -0.90
CA ASN A 194 2.56 15.94 -2.23
C ASN A 194 1.19 15.66 -2.83
#